data_38ba4600e2c9c339bb4a3f525534f2ea
#
_entry.id   38ba4600e2c9c339bb4a3f525534f2ea
#
_cell.length_a   1.000
_cell.length_b   1.000
_cell.length_c   1.000
_cell.angle_alpha   90.00
_cell.angle_beta   90.00
_cell.angle_gamma   90.00
#
_symmetry.space_group_name_H-M   'P 1'
#
loop_
_entity.id
_entity.type
_entity.pdbx_description
1 polymer ?
#
loop_
_entity_poly.entity_id
_entity_poly.type
_entity_poly.pdbx_seq_one_letter_code
_entity_poly.pdbx_strand_id
1 'polypeptide(L)'
;ERDLVRGTAMSTTSPLRTFFDVARFDGFAHALVVADWLVKHGGCTPDRLRTLVEIQPTFPGKVAARFAAQHVSTRPDSAPESYARGLLLAAGITDVQVNVWVLGRKYRVDLLINGWLVIEIDGWIKYDGETYGKTDEQLMKEKQRQNEIENDQFKVLRFSPRYLEEHPDKFIATVRKWLAKGF
;
A
#
# COMPACT_ATOMS: atom_id res chain seq x y z
N GLU A 1 -3.02 -29.28 -10.19
CA GLU A 1 -4.40 -29.38 -9.64
C GLU A 1 -4.52 -28.80 -8.21
N ARG A 2 -3.47 -28.84 -7.36
CA ARG A 2 -3.54 -28.31 -5.97
C ARG A 2 -3.67 -26.79 -5.89
N ASP A 3 -3.33 -26.07 -6.95
CA ASP A 3 -3.32 -24.61 -7.02
C ASP A 3 -4.60 -24.02 -7.62
N LEU A 4 -5.56 -24.85 -7.98
CA LEU A 4 -6.83 -24.42 -8.57
C LEU A 4 -7.99 -24.58 -7.56
N VAL A 5 -8.78 -23.53 -7.46
CA VAL A 5 -10.06 -23.52 -6.75
C VAL A 5 -11.16 -23.65 -7.79
N ARG A 6 -11.94 -24.73 -7.70
CA ARG A 6 -13.08 -24.99 -8.62
C ARG A 6 -14.29 -24.19 -8.14
N GLY A 7 -14.70 -23.21 -8.93
CA GLY A 7 -15.97 -22.52 -8.77
C GLY A 7 -17.08 -23.21 -9.57
N THR A 8 -18.30 -22.72 -9.44
CA THR A 8 -19.48 -23.25 -10.17
C THR A 8 -19.42 -22.98 -11.67
N ALA A 9 -18.76 -21.90 -12.11
CA ALA A 9 -18.70 -21.49 -13.50
C ALA A 9 -17.30 -21.56 -14.10
N MET A 10 -16.25 -21.43 -13.28
CA MET A 10 -14.85 -21.44 -13.73
C MET A 10 -13.91 -21.91 -12.63
N SER A 11 -12.71 -22.36 -13.01
CA SER A 11 -11.60 -22.63 -12.09
C SER A 11 -10.72 -21.39 -11.98
N THR A 12 -10.34 -21.03 -10.76
CA THR A 12 -9.43 -19.91 -10.47
C THR A 12 -8.20 -20.41 -9.74
N THR A 13 -7.13 -19.63 -9.75
CA THR A 13 -5.95 -19.92 -8.92
C THR A 13 -6.28 -19.70 -7.44
N SER A 14 -5.65 -20.49 -6.55
CA SER A 14 -5.72 -20.20 -5.12
C SER A 14 -5.05 -18.84 -4.81
N PRO A 15 -5.46 -18.13 -3.75
CA PRO A 15 -4.82 -16.86 -3.39
C PRO A 15 -3.31 -16.98 -3.17
N LEU A 16 -2.83 -18.10 -2.63
CA LEU A 16 -1.40 -18.37 -2.49
C LEU A 16 -0.72 -18.54 -3.86
N ARG A 17 -1.35 -19.23 -4.80
CA ARG A 17 -0.82 -19.35 -6.16
C ARG A 17 -0.79 -17.99 -6.85
N THR A 18 -1.84 -17.18 -6.69
CA THR A 18 -1.91 -15.81 -7.21
C THR A 18 -0.75 -14.97 -6.66
N PHE A 19 -0.41 -15.09 -5.37
CA PHE A 19 0.75 -14.41 -4.79
C PHE A 19 2.06 -14.72 -5.54
N PHE A 20 2.33 -16.01 -5.82
CA PHE A 20 3.54 -16.38 -6.55
C PHE A 20 3.53 -15.93 -8.01
N ASP A 21 2.38 -15.96 -8.67
CA ASP A 21 2.25 -15.51 -10.06
C ASP A 21 2.43 -13.99 -10.16
N VAL A 22 1.82 -13.21 -9.26
CA VAL A 22 2.01 -11.75 -9.18
C VAL A 22 3.47 -11.40 -8.87
N ALA A 23 4.12 -12.12 -7.95
CA ALA A 23 5.55 -11.90 -7.69
C ALA A 23 6.42 -12.17 -8.91
N ARG A 24 6.01 -13.12 -9.77
CA ARG A 24 6.72 -13.48 -11.00
C ARG A 24 6.56 -12.44 -12.10
N PHE A 25 5.36 -11.92 -12.30
CA PHE A 25 5.01 -11.12 -13.48
C PHE A 25 4.97 -9.62 -13.19
N ASP A 26 4.56 -9.22 -11.97
CA ASP A 26 4.31 -7.82 -11.62
C ASP A 26 5.29 -7.30 -10.54
N GLY A 27 6.10 -8.19 -9.96
CA GLY A 27 7.16 -7.82 -9.04
C GLY A 27 6.71 -7.58 -7.59
N PHE A 28 7.58 -6.93 -6.81
CA PHE A 28 7.47 -6.86 -5.35
C PHE A 28 6.26 -6.06 -4.87
N ALA A 29 6.03 -4.85 -5.39
CA ALA A 29 4.99 -3.97 -4.85
C ALA A 29 3.59 -4.58 -4.99
N HIS A 30 3.30 -5.21 -6.14
CA HIS A 30 2.05 -5.92 -6.38
C HIS A 30 1.98 -7.23 -5.57
N ALA A 31 3.08 -7.96 -5.45
CA ALA A 31 3.12 -9.16 -4.60
C ALA A 31 2.82 -8.83 -3.14
N LEU A 32 3.28 -7.66 -2.65
CA LEU A 32 2.99 -7.19 -1.30
C LEU A 32 1.51 -6.96 -1.07
N VAL A 33 0.78 -6.43 -2.07
CA VAL A 33 -0.69 -6.28 -2.01
C VAL A 33 -1.37 -7.62 -1.75
N VAL A 34 -0.98 -8.67 -2.51
CA VAL A 34 -1.56 -10.00 -2.35
C VAL A 34 -1.14 -10.63 -1.02
N ALA A 35 0.11 -10.43 -0.59
CA ALA A 35 0.62 -10.92 0.69
C ALA A 35 -0.14 -10.31 1.89
N ASP A 36 -0.33 -8.99 1.89
CA ASP A 36 -1.08 -8.28 2.92
C ASP A 36 -2.52 -8.77 2.99
N TRP A 37 -3.15 -8.93 1.82
CA TRP A 37 -4.51 -9.47 1.73
C TRP A 37 -4.61 -10.89 2.29
N LEU A 38 -3.67 -11.78 1.92
CA LEU A 38 -3.63 -13.18 2.40
C LEU A 38 -3.56 -13.24 3.93
N VAL A 39 -2.69 -12.44 4.52
CA VAL A 39 -2.49 -12.45 5.98
C VAL A 39 -3.67 -11.79 6.69
N LYS A 40 -4.19 -10.68 6.15
CA LYS A 40 -5.32 -9.94 6.74
C LYS A 40 -6.61 -10.78 6.77
N HIS A 41 -6.85 -11.60 5.75
CA HIS A 41 -8.07 -12.42 5.62
C HIS A 41 -7.89 -13.86 6.09
N GLY A 42 -6.83 -14.16 6.83
CA GLY A 42 -6.63 -15.47 7.46
C GLY A 42 -6.24 -16.60 6.51
N GLY A 43 -5.90 -16.29 5.24
CA GLY A 43 -5.45 -17.29 4.27
C GLY A 43 -4.07 -17.85 4.59
N CYS A 44 -3.26 -17.09 5.34
CA CYS A 44 -1.91 -17.48 5.74
C CYS A 44 -1.42 -16.63 6.92
N THR A 45 -0.57 -17.16 7.79
CA THR A 45 0.17 -16.35 8.76
C THR A 45 1.45 -15.80 8.11
N PRO A 46 2.02 -14.67 8.62
CA PRO A 46 3.30 -14.15 8.13
C PRO A 46 4.42 -15.20 8.11
N ASP A 47 4.57 -15.96 9.18
CA ASP A 47 5.63 -16.99 9.28
C ASP A 47 5.41 -18.14 8.31
N ARG A 48 4.15 -18.56 8.15
CA ARG A 48 3.81 -19.59 7.16
C ARG A 48 4.10 -19.09 5.73
N LEU A 49 3.79 -17.83 5.41
CA LEU A 49 4.08 -17.26 4.10
C LEU A 49 5.57 -17.26 3.82
N ARG A 50 6.40 -16.82 4.78
CA ARG A 50 7.88 -16.87 4.69
C ARG A 50 8.37 -18.29 4.43
N THR A 51 7.90 -19.25 5.23
CA THR A 51 8.26 -20.67 5.05
C THR A 51 7.87 -21.18 3.66
N LEU A 52 6.65 -20.89 3.20
CA LEU A 52 6.16 -21.31 1.89
C LEU A 52 7.01 -20.74 0.75
N VAL A 53 7.47 -19.50 0.85
CA VAL A 53 8.37 -18.88 -0.15
C VAL A 53 9.74 -19.58 -0.17
N GLU A 54 10.29 -19.91 1.00
CA GLU A 54 11.63 -20.53 1.08
C GLU A 54 11.65 -21.95 0.51
N ILE A 55 10.64 -22.76 0.79
CA ILE A 55 10.55 -24.14 0.29
C ILE A 55 10.25 -24.25 -1.20
N GLN A 56 9.79 -23.16 -1.85
CA GLN A 56 9.58 -23.17 -3.30
C GLN A 56 10.93 -23.35 -4.03
N PRO A 57 10.96 -24.14 -5.10
CA PRO A 57 12.11 -24.15 -6.01
C PRO A 57 12.42 -22.73 -6.51
N THR A 58 13.62 -22.55 -7.05
CA THR A 58 13.97 -21.27 -7.69
C THR A 58 13.06 -21.01 -8.89
N PHE A 59 12.48 -19.82 -8.95
CA PHE A 59 11.62 -19.36 -10.04
C PHE A 59 11.83 -17.85 -10.30
N PRO A 60 11.53 -17.34 -11.51
CA PRO A 60 11.51 -15.90 -11.77
C PRO A 60 10.56 -15.20 -10.78
N GLY A 61 11.03 -14.16 -10.08
CA GLY A 61 10.25 -13.45 -9.05
C GLY A 61 10.39 -13.98 -7.61
N LYS A 62 11.20 -15.05 -7.35
CA LYS A 62 11.40 -15.54 -5.97
C LYS A 62 11.95 -14.47 -5.02
N VAL A 63 12.81 -13.57 -5.51
CA VAL A 63 13.33 -12.45 -4.71
C VAL A 63 12.21 -11.50 -4.33
N ALA A 64 11.33 -11.15 -5.28
CA ALA A 64 10.16 -10.30 -5.02
C ALA A 64 9.20 -10.96 -4.01
N ALA A 65 8.91 -12.25 -4.17
CA ALA A 65 8.08 -13.01 -3.24
C ALA A 65 8.67 -13.05 -1.82
N ARG A 66 9.99 -13.28 -1.71
CA ARG A 66 10.70 -13.28 -0.42
C ARG A 66 10.61 -11.92 0.25
N PHE A 67 10.87 -10.84 -0.49
CA PHE A 67 10.81 -9.48 0.04
C PHE A 67 9.39 -9.11 0.47
N ALA A 68 8.36 -9.49 -0.31
CA ALA A 68 6.96 -9.30 0.07
C ALA A 68 6.59 -10.05 1.36
N ALA A 69 6.98 -11.33 1.48
CA ALA A 69 6.74 -12.13 2.68
C ALA A 69 7.46 -11.60 3.93
N GLN A 70 8.62 -10.93 3.76
CA GLN A 70 9.34 -10.28 4.86
C GLN A 70 8.64 -9.00 5.36
N HIS A 71 7.98 -8.27 4.45
CA HIS A 71 7.35 -6.98 4.75
C HIS A 71 5.82 -7.04 4.89
N VAL A 72 5.24 -8.24 4.87
CA VAL A 72 3.78 -8.42 4.97
C VAL A 72 3.20 -7.80 6.24
N SER A 73 2.02 -7.19 6.13
CA SER A 73 1.33 -6.51 7.22
C SER A 73 -0.18 -6.70 7.12
N THR A 74 -0.85 -6.78 8.26
CA THR A 74 -2.33 -6.75 8.35
C THR A 74 -2.91 -5.33 8.45
N ARG A 75 -2.04 -4.32 8.55
CA ARG A 75 -2.45 -2.92 8.82
C ARG A 75 -3.08 -2.20 7.64
N PRO A 76 -2.65 -2.38 6.38
CA PRO A 76 -3.30 -1.71 5.26
C PRO A 76 -4.78 -2.08 5.17
N ASP A 77 -5.63 -1.10 4.94
CA ASP A 77 -7.08 -1.32 4.79
C ASP A 77 -7.48 -1.48 3.33
N SER A 78 -6.64 -1.04 2.40
CA SER A 78 -6.88 -1.11 0.97
C SER A 78 -5.67 -1.62 0.18
N ALA A 79 -5.92 -2.15 -1.01
CA ALA A 79 -4.88 -2.55 -1.96
C ALA A 79 -3.97 -1.38 -2.38
N PRO A 80 -4.49 -0.15 -2.67
CA PRO A 80 -3.64 1.00 -2.98
C PRO A 80 -2.70 1.42 -1.85
N GLU A 81 -3.11 1.30 -0.58
CA GLU A 81 -2.22 1.56 0.56
C GLU A 81 -1.07 0.56 0.62
N SER A 82 -1.36 -0.75 0.43
CA SER A 82 -0.32 -1.79 0.34
C SER A 82 0.61 -1.54 -0.84
N TYR A 83 0.07 -1.13 -1.99
CA TYR A 83 0.85 -0.84 -3.19
C TYR A 83 1.78 0.37 -3.00
N ALA A 84 1.26 1.49 -2.49
CA ALA A 84 2.06 2.67 -2.18
C ALA A 84 3.19 2.34 -1.19
N ARG A 85 2.89 1.56 -0.14
CA ARG A 85 3.90 1.06 0.79
C ARG A 85 4.95 0.20 0.09
N GLY A 86 4.52 -0.67 -0.82
CA GLY A 86 5.42 -1.50 -1.62
C GLY A 86 6.38 -0.67 -2.46
N LEU A 87 5.90 0.37 -3.14
CA LEU A 87 6.72 1.29 -3.91
C LEU A 87 7.77 2.01 -3.04
N LEU A 88 7.37 2.48 -1.85
CA LEU A 88 8.27 3.15 -0.90
C LEU A 88 9.37 2.20 -0.42
N LEU A 89 9.01 0.99 0.00
CA LEU A 89 9.97 -0.03 0.44
C LEU A 89 10.94 -0.44 -0.68
N ALA A 90 10.45 -0.61 -1.91
CA ALA A 90 11.28 -0.89 -3.09
C ALA A 90 12.28 0.24 -3.39
N ALA A 91 11.89 1.48 -3.08
CA ALA A 91 12.75 2.66 -3.21
C ALA A 91 13.72 2.85 -2.03
N GLY A 92 13.75 1.95 -1.05
CA GLY A 92 14.60 2.04 0.15
C GLY A 92 14.08 2.98 1.23
N ILE A 93 12.82 3.45 1.13
CA ILE A 93 12.16 4.24 2.17
C ILE A 93 11.51 3.26 3.13
N THR A 94 12.17 2.98 4.26
CA THR A 94 11.79 1.87 5.16
C THR A 94 11.05 2.29 6.43
N ASP A 95 11.20 3.54 6.87
CA ASP A 95 10.42 4.08 8.01
C ASP A 95 9.05 4.53 7.52
N VAL A 96 8.19 3.54 7.23
CA VAL A 96 6.82 3.72 6.75
C VAL A 96 5.86 3.02 7.69
N GLN A 97 5.08 3.79 8.42
CA GLN A 97 4.02 3.29 9.27
C GLN A 97 2.68 3.37 8.52
N VAL A 98 1.78 2.41 8.76
CA VAL A 98 0.51 2.26 8.04
C VAL A 98 -0.66 2.43 8.97
N ASN A 99 -1.67 3.16 8.55
CA ASN A 99 -2.92 3.39 9.29
C ASN A 99 -2.66 3.88 10.72
N VAL A 100 -1.90 4.97 10.81
CA VAL A 100 -1.43 5.55 12.08
C VAL A 100 -2.38 6.63 12.55
N TRP A 101 -2.64 6.62 13.86
CA TRP A 101 -3.36 7.70 14.52
C TRP A 101 -2.42 8.85 14.85
N VAL A 102 -2.79 10.05 14.46
CA VAL A 102 -2.06 11.31 14.72
C VAL A 102 -2.92 12.27 15.55
N LEU A 103 -2.35 13.38 16.02
CA LEU A 103 -3.01 14.41 16.85
C LEU A 103 -3.76 13.79 18.05
N GLY A 104 -3.05 13.07 18.92
CA GLY A 104 -3.67 12.46 20.09
C GLY A 104 -4.78 11.45 19.77
N ARG A 105 -4.68 10.76 18.62
CA ARG A 105 -5.68 9.82 18.09
C ARG A 105 -6.95 10.48 17.53
N LYS A 106 -6.86 11.74 17.10
CA LYS A 106 -7.99 12.44 16.49
C LYS A 106 -8.20 12.01 15.03
N TYR A 107 -7.10 11.81 14.28
CA TYR A 107 -7.14 11.43 12.86
C TYR A 107 -6.29 10.20 12.59
N ARG A 108 -6.74 9.36 11.66
CA ARG A 108 -5.98 8.23 11.14
C ARG A 108 -5.52 8.57 9.71
N VAL A 109 -4.23 8.39 9.46
CA VAL A 109 -3.59 8.64 8.17
C VAL A 109 -3.15 7.33 7.52
N ASP A 110 -3.17 7.24 6.19
CA ASP A 110 -2.91 5.98 5.48
C ASP A 110 -1.44 5.55 5.65
N LEU A 111 -0.49 6.44 5.34
CA LEU A 111 0.94 6.19 5.54
C LEU A 111 1.59 7.38 6.24
N LEU A 112 2.50 7.10 7.17
CA LEU A 112 3.33 8.09 7.85
C LEU A 112 4.80 7.72 7.67
N ILE A 113 5.60 8.62 7.11
CA ILE A 113 7.02 8.42 6.82
C ILE A 113 7.85 9.33 7.73
N ASN A 114 8.89 8.76 8.36
CA ASN A 114 9.81 9.46 9.27
C ASN A 114 9.09 10.28 10.35
N GLY A 115 7.87 9.89 10.73
CA GLY A 115 7.10 10.54 11.79
C GLY A 115 6.46 11.89 11.44
N TRP A 116 6.63 12.42 10.22
CA TRP A 116 6.11 13.75 9.85
C TRP A 116 5.51 13.86 8.45
N LEU A 117 5.93 13.03 7.47
CA LEU A 117 5.41 13.09 6.12
C LEU A 117 4.24 12.12 5.96
N VAL A 118 3.06 12.66 5.85
CA VAL A 118 1.80 11.91 5.65
C VAL A 118 1.54 11.70 4.17
N ILE A 119 1.21 10.47 3.79
CA ILE A 119 0.70 10.13 2.46
C ILE A 119 -0.74 9.63 2.63
N GLU A 120 -1.66 10.23 1.92
CA GLU A 120 -3.07 9.86 1.82
C GLU A 120 -3.34 9.31 0.42
N ILE A 121 -4.01 8.15 0.33
CA ILE A 121 -4.39 7.52 -0.93
C ILE A 121 -5.90 7.68 -1.12
N ASP A 122 -6.29 8.70 -1.89
CA ASP A 122 -7.69 9.07 -2.06
C ASP A 122 -8.21 8.68 -3.45
N GLY A 123 -9.13 7.71 -3.49
CA GLY A 123 -9.78 7.25 -4.72
C GLY A 123 -10.68 8.30 -5.39
N TRP A 124 -11.02 9.38 -4.69
CA TRP A 124 -11.91 10.44 -5.19
C TRP A 124 -11.17 11.61 -5.86
N ILE A 125 -9.84 11.66 -5.77
CA ILE A 125 -9.04 12.70 -6.43
C ILE A 125 -8.89 12.34 -7.91
N LYS A 126 -9.52 13.13 -8.79
CA LYS A 126 -9.18 13.13 -10.22
C LYS A 126 -7.91 13.95 -10.46
N TYR A 127 -7.24 13.66 -11.56
CA TYR A 127 -6.00 14.32 -12.02
C TYR A 127 -6.10 15.83 -12.21
N ASP A 128 -7.33 16.34 -12.38
CA ASP A 128 -7.68 17.74 -12.57
C ASP A 128 -7.93 18.52 -11.26
N GLY A 129 -7.79 17.86 -10.12
CA GLY A 129 -8.02 18.47 -8.81
C GLY A 129 -9.50 18.59 -8.43
N GLU A 130 -10.43 18.09 -9.26
CA GLU A 130 -11.86 18.07 -8.93
C GLU A 130 -12.23 16.87 -8.06
N THR A 131 -12.87 17.14 -6.94
CA THR A 131 -13.37 16.11 -6.01
C THR A 131 -14.80 15.75 -6.39
N TYR A 132 -15.04 14.53 -6.84
CA TYR A 132 -16.36 14.06 -7.25
C TYR A 132 -17.21 13.60 -6.06
N GLY A 133 -18.45 14.10 -5.97
CA GLY A 133 -19.50 13.51 -5.11
C GLY A 133 -19.47 13.88 -3.63
N LYS A 134 -18.58 14.77 -3.17
CA LYS A 134 -18.63 15.30 -1.80
C LYS A 134 -19.54 16.54 -1.73
N THR A 135 -20.36 16.63 -0.69
CA THR A 135 -21.11 17.85 -0.40
C THR A 135 -20.17 18.95 0.09
N ASP A 136 -20.59 20.23 -0.01
CA ASP A 136 -19.80 21.37 0.48
C ASP A 136 -19.41 21.21 1.96
N GLU A 137 -20.29 20.62 2.77
CA GLU A 137 -20.03 20.35 4.18
C GLU A 137 -18.91 19.28 4.36
N GLN A 138 -18.89 18.23 3.54
CA GLN A 138 -17.86 17.22 3.56
C GLN A 138 -16.51 17.78 3.10
N LEU A 139 -16.51 18.67 2.10
CA LEU A 139 -15.32 19.37 1.64
C LEU A 139 -14.74 20.29 2.71
N MET A 140 -15.60 21.03 3.42
CA MET A 140 -15.18 21.89 4.54
C MET A 140 -14.57 21.08 5.68
N LYS A 141 -15.19 19.97 6.08
CA LYS A 141 -14.67 19.09 7.12
C LYS A 141 -13.31 18.50 6.74
N GLU A 142 -13.15 18.09 5.50
CA GLU A 142 -11.87 17.54 5.01
C GLU A 142 -10.78 18.61 4.97
N LYS A 143 -11.10 19.82 4.53
CA LYS A 143 -10.17 20.96 4.54
C LYS A 143 -9.76 21.34 5.97
N GLN A 144 -10.71 21.33 6.91
CA GLN A 144 -10.41 21.56 8.32
C GLN A 144 -9.48 20.48 8.87
N ARG A 145 -9.77 19.19 8.60
CA ARG A 145 -8.91 18.05 8.97
C ARG A 145 -7.49 18.24 8.46
N GLN A 146 -7.34 18.58 7.18
CA GLN A 146 -6.03 18.81 6.58
C GLN A 146 -5.28 19.96 7.26
N ASN A 147 -5.94 21.09 7.47
CA ASN A 147 -5.33 22.25 8.14
C ASN A 147 -4.86 21.89 9.56
N GLU A 148 -5.66 21.14 10.32
CA GLU A 148 -5.28 20.71 11.66
C GLU A 148 -4.06 19.79 11.64
N ILE A 149 -3.97 18.85 10.70
CA ILE A 149 -2.83 17.94 10.54
C ILE A 149 -1.57 18.76 10.15
N GLU A 150 -1.70 19.67 9.18
CA GLU A 150 -0.57 20.49 8.74
C GLU A 150 -0.08 21.49 9.81
N ASN A 151 -0.98 22.01 10.65
CA ASN A 151 -0.63 22.89 11.77
C ASN A 151 0.11 22.16 12.90
N ASP A 152 -0.03 20.85 13.02
CA ASP A 152 0.66 20.01 14.02
C ASP A 152 1.97 19.41 13.50
N GLN A 153 2.64 20.13 12.60
CA GLN A 153 3.96 19.74 12.06
C GLN A 153 3.96 18.48 11.17
N PHE A 154 2.86 18.17 10.50
CA PHE A 154 2.81 17.17 9.45
C PHE A 154 2.74 17.81 8.07
N LYS A 155 3.45 17.25 7.11
CA LYS A 155 3.24 17.54 5.70
C LYS A 155 2.36 16.47 5.07
N VAL A 156 1.26 16.86 4.47
CA VAL A 156 0.33 15.94 3.79
C VAL A 156 0.53 15.97 2.28
N LEU A 157 0.72 14.79 1.69
CA LEU A 157 0.70 14.58 0.24
C LEU A 157 -0.44 13.62 -0.10
N ARG A 158 -1.20 13.92 -1.15
CA ARG A 158 -2.32 13.10 -1.60
C ARG A 158 -2.08 12.58 -3.00
N PHE A 159 -2.40 11.30 -3.19
CA PHE A 159 -2.28 10.63 -4.47
C PHE A 159 -3.53 9.79 -4.76
N SER A 160 -3.95 9.72 -6.02
CA SER A 160 -4.97 8.76 -6.40
C SER A 160 -4.33 7.38 -6.65
N PRO A 161 -5.08 6.26 -6.48
CA PRO A 161 -4.61 4.93 -6.85
C PRO A 161 -4.12 4.87 -8.31
N ARG A 162 -4.86 5.48 -9.20
CA ARG A 162 -4.50 5.57 -10.62
C ARG A 162 -3.15 6.27 -10.84
N TYR A 163 -2.88 7.35 -10.10
CA TYR A 163 -1.58 8.04 -10.20
C TYR A 163 -0.41 7.14 -9.79
N LEU A 164 -0.59 6.33 -8.74
CA LEU A 164 0.43 5.40 -8.27
C LEU A 164 0.77 4.34 -9.34
N GLU A 165 -0.24 3.85 -10.05
CA GLU A 165 -0.06 2.85 -11.11
C GLU A 165 0.56 3.46 -12.38
N GLU A 166 0.07 4.62 -12.82
CA GLU A 166 0.54 5.27 -14.05
C GLU A 166 1.90 5.97 -13.88
N HIS A 167 2.24 6.42 -12.67
CA HIS A 167 3.42 7.25 -12.40
C HIS A 167 4.17 6.88 -11.12
N PRO A 168 4.52 5.59 -10.89
CA PRO A 168 5.19 5.16 -9.66
C PRO A 168 6.51 5.90 -9.41
N ASP A 169 7.28 6.18 -10.46
CA ASP A 169 8.56 6.89 -10.35
C ASP A 169 8.36 8.35 -9.91
N LYS A 170 7.32 9.03 -10.40
CA LYS A 170 7.00 10.40 -10.00
C LYS A 170 6.52 10.47 -8.54
N PHE A 171 5.76 9.45 -8.11
CA PHE A 171 5.38 9.30 -6.70
C PHE A 171 6.63 9.24 -5.82
N ILE A 172 7.55 8.32 -6.11
CA ILE A 172 8.80 8.16 -5.36
C ILE A 172 9.66 9.43 -5.41
N ALA A 173 9.80 10.06 -6.58
CA ALA A 173 10.55 11.31 -6.73
C ALA A 173 9.96 12.44 -5.87
N THR A 174 8.63 12.54 -5.81
CA THR A 174 7.93 13.52 -4.98
C THR A 174 8.19 13.27 -3.50
N VAL A 175 8.07 12.04 -3.03
CA VAL A 175 8.35 11.68 -1.64
C VAL A 175 9.80 11.97 -1.28
N ARG A 176 10.77 11.55 -2.10
CA ARG A 176 12.20 11.84 -1.89
C ARG A 176 12.50 13.34 -1.84
N LYS A 177 11.85 14.13 -2.70
CA LYS A 177 12.01 15.60 -2.70
C LYS A 177 11.60 16.20 -1.34
N TRP A 178 10.52 15.73 -0.74
CA TRP A 178 10.08 16.20 0.57
C TRP A 178 11.00 15.68 1.68
N LEU A 179 11.38 14.42 1.66
CA LEU A 179 12.32 13.86 2.64
C LEU A 179 13.67 14.58 2.64
N ALA A 180 14.15 15.00 1.46
CA ALA A 180 15.41 15.77 1.34
C ALA A 180 15.31 17.20 1.87
N LYS A 181 14.11 17.81 1.88
CA LYS A 181 13.91 19.15 2.47
C LYS A 181 13.94 19.12 3.99
N GLY A 182 13.57 17.96 4.57
CA GLY A 182 13.31 17.88 5.99
C GLY A 182 12.02 18.61 6.38
N PHE A 183 11.75 18.59 7.66
CA PHE A 183 10.65 19.35 8.25
C PHE A 183 11.23 20.58 8.94
#